data_7d82b26b531721ed3b04b31fbb243112
#
_entry.id   7d82b26b531721ed3b04b31fbb243112
#
_cell.length_a   1.000
_cell.length_b   1.000
_cell.length_c   1.000
_cell.angle_alpha   90.00
_cell.angle_beta   90.00
_cell.angle_gamma   90.00
#
_symmetry.space_group_name_H-M   'P 1'
#
loop_
_entity.id
_entity.type
_entity.pdbx_description
1 polymer ?
#
loop_
_entity_poly.entity_id
_entity_poly.type
_entity_poly.pdbx_seq_one_letter_code
_entity_poly.pdbx_strand_id
1 'polypeptide(L)'
;HKINAAITSFYHREQMIRLAIEGNPDFSFSDVENRREKTSYSVETVEYLLDKYRLENLELYFILGQDAFHAIRTWKDWERLLLMCHFAVMTRPGYEQRGLEEILTSEFASRFKYDEGIKGFHGPTGHTIFFREVTFLDIASSYIRRRAREGRAINYLVPDAVRHYIGKNRLYRS
;
A
#
# COMPACT_ATOMS: atom_id res chain seq x y z
N HIS A 1 -10.67 -10.43 -2.86
CA HIS A 1 -11.81 -9.62 -3.33
C HIS A 1 -11.65 -9.06 -4.77
N LYS A 2 -10.59 -9.43 -5.48
CA LYS A 2 -10.35 -9.01 -6.89
C LYS A 2 -10.23 -10.19 -7.86
N ILE A 3 -10.82 -11.34 -7.53
CA ILE A 3 -10.62 -12.61 -8.25
C ILE A 3 -11.24 -12.60 -9.67
N ASN A 4 -12.19 -11.73 -9.98
CA ASN A 4 -12.97 -11.76 -11.23
C ASN A 4 -12.62 -10.68 -12.27
N ALA A 5 -11.58 -9.87 -12.08
CA ALA A 5 -11.13 -8.95 -13.10
C ALA A 5 -9.95 -9.55 -13.87
N ALA A 6 -9.93 -9.48 -15.19
CA ALA A 6 -8.77 -9.84 -15.99
C ALA A 6 -7.57 -8.99 -15.52
N ILE A 7 -6.73 -9.59 -14.65
CA ILE A 7 -5.58 -8.91 -14.06
C ILE A 7 -4.48 -8.94 -15.12
N THR A 8 -3.93 -7.77 -15.46
CA THR A 8 -2.75 -7.66 -16.30
C THR A 8 -1.62 -8.55 -15.76
N SER A 9 -0.92 -9.26 -16.64
CA SER A 9 0.15 -10.18 -16.24
C SER A 9 1.16 -9.50 -15.30
N PHE A 10 1.77 -10.30 -14.42
CA PHE A 10 2.79 -9.78 -13.50
C PHE A 10 3.91 -9.07 -14.26
N TYR A 11 4.37 -9.64 -15.37
CA TYR A 11 5.41 -9.05 -16.21
C TYR A 11 5.10 -7.60 -16.59
N HIS A 12 3.91 -7.34 -17.14
CA HIS A 12 3.54 -5.98 -17.52
C HIS A 12 3.39 -5.05 -16.31
N ARG A 13 2.89 -5.53 -15.18
CA ARG A 13 2.79 -4.73 -13.95
C ARG A 13 4.16 -4.35 -13.42
N GLU A 14 5.09 -5.30 -13.38
CA GLU A 14 6.50 -5.07 -13.01
C GLU A 14 7.15 -4.02 -13.90
N GLN A 15 7.05 -4.18 -15.23
CA GLN A 15 7.65 -3.23 -16.16
C GLN A 15 7.11 -1.81 -15.95
N MET A 16 5.81 -1.65 -15.75
CA MET A 16 5.20 -0.34 -15.49
C MET A 16 5.69 0.26 -14.15
N ILE A 17 5.87 -0.54 -13.11
CA ILE A 17 6.40 -0.06 -11.82
C ILE A 17 7.84 0.38 -11.99
N ARG A 18 8.70 -0.43 -12.62
CA ARG A 18 10.11 -0.08 -12.86
C ARG A 18 10.23 1.23 -13.64
N LEU A 19 9.45 1.40 -14.70
CA LEU A 19 9.40 2.65 -15.46
C LEU A 19 8.88 3.83 -14.64
N ALA A 20 7.94 3.59 -13.71
CA ALA A 20 7.39 4.65 -12.89
C ALA A 20 8.37 5.18 -11.84
N ILE A 21 9.25 4.33 -11.33
CA ILE A 21 10.25 4.67 -10.30
C ILE A 21 11.64 4.98 -10.89
N GLU A 22 11.80 4.85 -12.20
CA GLU A 22 13.06 5.12 -12.87
C GLU A 22 13.54 6.55 -12.59
N GLY A 23 14.80 6.68 -12.20
CA GLY A 23 15.41 7.95 -11.85
C GLY A 23 15.15 8.47 -10.43
N ASN A 24 14.37 7.75 -9.61
CA ASN A 24 14.23 8.06 -8.19
C ASN A 24 15.00 7.04 -7.33
N PRO A 25 16.12 7.43 -6.69
CA PRO A 25 16.97 6.52 -5.92
C PRO A 25 16.31 6.03 -4.61
N ASP A 26 15.25 6.71 -4.16
CA ASP A 26 14.55 6.36 -2.91
C ASP A 26 13.54 5.22 -3.11
N PHE A 27 13.30 4.81 -4.37
CA PHE A 27 12.39 3.72 -4.68
C PHE A 27 13.12 2.50 -5.21
N SER A 28 12.74 1.34 -4.68
CA SER A 28 13.17 0.05 -5.23
C SER A 28 11.98 -0.88 -5.45
N PHE A 29 12.05 -1.70 -6.49
CA PHE A 29 11.05 -2.71 -6.78
C PHE A 29 11.40 -4.01 -6.06
N SER A 30 10.41 -4.62 -5.41
CA SER A 30 10.54 -5.96 -4.84
C SER A 30 9.49 -6.90 -5.45
N ASP A 31 9.93 -8.08 -5.87
CA ASP A 31 9.08 -9.15 -6.41
C ASP A 31 8.77 -10.25 -5.38
N VAL A 32 9.06 -10.00 -4.11
CA VAL A 32 8.96 -10.98 -3.03
C VAL A 32 7.58 -11.66 -2.97
N GLU A 33 6.51 -10.92 -3.24
CA GLU A 33 5.16 -11.46 -3.25
C GLU A 33 4.89 -12.35 -4.47
N ASN A 34 5.53 -12.07 -5.61
CA ASN A 34 5.35 -12.86 -6.83
C ASN A 34 6.16 -14.16 -6.83
N ARG A 35 7.25 -14.24 -6.06
CA ARG A 35 8.06 -15.46 -5.92
C ARG A 35 7.36 -16.57 -5.15
N ARG A 36 6.27 -16.23 -4.46
CA ARG A 36 5.50 -17.21 -3.69
C ARG A 36 4.51 -17.92 -4.60
N GLU A 37 4.48 -19.23 -4.54
CA GLU A 37 3.54 -20.06 -5.30
C GLU A 37 2.08 -19.92 -4.83
N LYS A 38 1.88 -19.40 -3.61
CA LYS A 38 0.58 -19.22 -2.97
C LYS A 38 0.22 -17.74 -2.84
N THR A 39 -1.02 -17.49 -2.45
CA THR A 39 -1.46 -16.13 -2.07
C THR A 39 -0.50 -15.50 -1.07
N SER A 40 0.05 -14.34 -1.42
CA SER A 40 0.92 -13.57 -0.51
C SER A 40 0.08 -12.76 0.45
N TYR A 41 0.47 -12.78 1.72
CA TYR A 41 -0.14 -11.99 2.78
C TYR A 41 0.85 -10.96 3.29
N SER A 42 0.34 -9.78 3.65
CA SER A 42 1.17 -8.65 4.10
C SER A 42 2.04 -8.99 5.31
N VAL A 43 1.52 -9.77 6.26
CA VAL A 43 2.28 -10.24 7.43
C VAL A 43 3.54 -11.00 7.03
N GLU A 44 3.43 -11.90 6.06
CA GLU A 44 4.56 -12.69 5.56
C GLU A 44 5.59 -11.84 4.79
N THR A 45 5.11 -10.79 4.12
CA THR A 45 5.99 -9.84 3.41
C THR A 45 6.77 -9.00 4.41
N VAL A 46 6.11 -8.52 5.46
CA VAL A 46 6.77 -7.78 6.55
C VAL A 46 7.80 -8.66 7.26
N GLU A 47 7.46 -9.90 7.60
CA GLU A 47 8.41 -10.87 8.19
C GLU A 47 9.66 -11.04 7.35
N TYR A 48 9.48 -11.28 6.06
CA TYR A 48 10.59 -11.43 5.13
C TYR A 48 11.49 -10.19 5.09
N LEU A 49 10.90 -8.99 5.06
CA LEU A 49 11.68 -7.74 5.03
C LEU A 49 12.42 -7.51 6.33
N LEU A 50 11.80 -7.76 7.48
CA LEU A 50 12.44 -7.65 8.79
C LEU A 50 13.62 -8.63 8.94
N ASP A 51 13.47 -9.88 8.48
CA ASP A 51 14.56 -10.84 8.49
C ASP A 51 15.70 -10.45 7.54
N LYS A 52 15.36 -10.03 6.34
CA LYS A 52 16.33 -9.61 5.31
C LYS A 52 17.20 -8.45 5.77
N TYR A 53 16.62 -7.47 6.46
CA TYR A 53 17.30 -6.23 6.87
C TYR A 53 17.62 -6.17 8.37
N ARG A 54 17.50 -7.28 9.10
CA ARG A 54 17.65 -7.33 10.57
C ARG A 54 18.98 -6.79 11.11
N LEU A 55 20.04 -6.86 10.31
CA LEU A 55 21.38 -6.38 10.70
C LEU A 55 21.59 -4.89 10.43
N GLU A 56 20.66 -4.24 9.73
CA GLU A 56 20.79 -2.84 9.31
C GLU A 56 20.19 -1.86 10.33
N ASN A 57 19.61 -2.37 11.43
CA ASN A 57 18.93 -1.56 12.47
C ASN A 57 17.93 -0.56 11.86
N LEU A 58 17.12 -1.02 10.90
CA LEU A 58 16.14 -0.20 10.18
C LEU A 58 14.78 -0.24 10.85
N GLU A 59 14.09 0.87 10.77
CA GLU A 59 12.66 0.95 11.08
C GLU A 59 11.83 0.67 9.84
N LEU A 60 10.88 -0.27 9.92
CA LEU A 60 9.98 -0.61 8.83
C LEU A 60 8.65 0.13 8.99
N TYR A 61 8.26 0.86 7.96
CA TYR A 61 6.98 1.56 7.87
C TYR A 61 6.09 0.94 6.78
N PHE A 62 4.92 0.45 7.19
CA PHE A 62 3.90 -0.04 6.28
C PHE A 62 2.97 1.12 5.90
N ILE A 63 3.02 1.56 4.63
CA ILE A 63 2.23 2.67 4.13
C ILE A 63 0.96 2.14 3.46
N LEU A 64 -0.22 2.63 3.88
CA LEU A 64 -1.49 2.24 3.29
C LEU A 64 -2.53 3.38 3.38
N GLY A 65 -3.56 3.31 2.53
CA GLY A 65 -4.69 4.24 2.61
C GLY A 65 -5.65 3.89 3.75
N GLN A 66 -6.38 4.89 4.23
CA GLN A 66 -7.38 4.74 5.31
C GLN A 66 -8.42 3.65 5.03
N ASP A 67 -8.88 3.51 3.78
CA ASP A 67 -9.88 2.50 3.42
C ASP A 67 -9.36 1.07 3.66
N ALA A 68 -8.07 0.84 3.36
CA ALA A 68 -7.40 -0.43 3.60
C ALA A 68 -7.16 -0.67 5.10
N PHE A 69 -6.83 0.38 5.86
CA PHE A 69 -6.68 0.30 7.30
C PHE A 69 -8.00 0.01 8.01
N HIS A 70 -9.11 0.60 7.58
CA HIS A 70 -10.43 0.28 8.12
C HIS A 70 -10.83 -1.18 7.88
N ALA A 71 -10.32 -1.80 6.83
CA ALA A 71 -10.52 -3.22 6.54
C ALA A 71 -9.45 -4.14 7.16
N ILE A 72 -8.53 -3.64 7.98
CA ILE A 72 -7.34 -4.36 8.47
C ILE A 72 -7.71 -5.68 9.16
N ARG A 73 -8.82 -5.72 9.90
CA ARG A 73 -9.28 -6.92 10.61
C ARG A 73 -9.62 -8.10 9.71
N THR A 74 -9.76 -7.86 8.41
CA THR A 74 -9.97 -8.93 7.42
C THR A 74 -8.66 -9.51 6.90
N TRP A 75 -7.51 -8.94 7.29
CA TRP A 75 -6.21 -9.40 6.85
C TRP A 75 -5.73 -10.57 7.69
N LYS A 76 -4.96 -11.46 7.07
CA LYS A 76 -4.35 -12.59 7.76
C LYS A 76 -3.43 -12.09 8.88
N ASP A 77 -3.60 -12.62 10.08
CA ASP A 77 -2.78 -12.32 11.26
C ASP A 77 -2.59 -10.81 11.50
N TRP A 78 -3.66 -10.03 11.33
CA TRP A 78 -3.63 -8.57 11.37
C TRP A 78 -3.11 -8.02 12.71
N GLU A 79 -3.42 -8.67 13.84
CA GLU A 79 -2.91 -8.25 15.16
C GLU A 79 -1.39 -8.36 15.21
N ARG A 80 -0.86 -9.46 14.72
CA ARG A 80 0.57 -9.69 14.64
C ARG A 80 1.22 -8.66 13.70
N LEU A 81 0.63 -8.42 12.55
CA LEU A 81 1.12 -7.44 11.59
C LEU A 81 1.24 -6.03 12.20
N LEU A 82 0.22 -5.58 12.98
CA LEU A 82 0.25 -4.28 13.66
C LEU A 82 1.31 -4.16 14.77
N LEU A 83 1.83 -5.29 15.25
CA LEU A 83 2.87 -5.34 16.27
C LEU A 83 4.29 -5.48 15.70
N MET A 84 4.43 -5.65 14.39
CA MET A 84 5.72 -5.95 13.74
C MET A 84 6.42 -4.75 13.13
N CYS A 85 5.69 -3.70 12.79
CA CYS A 85 6.23 -2.51 12.12
C CYS A 85 5.36 -1.28 12.40
N HIS A 86 5.89 -0.11 12.05
CA HIS A 86 5.12 1.12 12.08
C HIS A 86 4.08 1.17 10.95
N PHE A 87 2.96 1.84 11.19
CA PHE A 87 1.91 2.05 10.20
C PHE A 87 1.75 3.54 9.89
N ALA A 88 1.95 3.92 8.63
CA ALA A 88 1.64 5.24 8.12
C ALA A 88 0.33 5.17 7.33
N VAL A 89 -0.75 5.61 7.95
CA VAL A 89 -2.09 5.60 7.34
C VAL A 89 -2.33 6.91 6.61
N MET A 90 -2.38 6.85 5.29
CA MET A 90 -2.61 8.02 4.45
C MET A 90 -4.10 8.35 4.41
N THR A 91 -4.46 9.57 4.81
CA THR A 91 -5.84 10.03 4.89
C THR A 91 -6.14 11.07 3.80
N ARG A 92 -7.42 11.20 3.47
CA ARG A 92 -7.91 12.24 2.57
C ARG A 92 -8.13 13.55 3.34
N PRO A 93 -8.12 14.73 2.68
CA PRO A 93 -8.49 15.99 3.31
C PRO A 93 -9.86 15.90 4.00
N GLY A 94 -9.92 16.45 5.23
CA GLY A 94 -11.13 16.43 6.02
C GLY A 94 -11.42 15.10 6.74
N TYR A 95 -10.45 14.17 6.78
CA TYR A 95 -10.58 12.97 7.59
C TYR A 95 -10.51 13.32 9.08
N GLU A 96 -11.59 13.04 9.80
CA GLU A 96 -11.59 13.09 11.25
C GLU A 96 -10.99 11.79 11.80
N GLN A 97 -9.90 11.93 12.54
CA GLN A 97 -9.26 10.78 13.17
C GLN A 97 -10.18 10.23 14.26
N ARG A 98 -10.54 8.98 14.11
CA ARG A 98 -11.34 8.23 15.09
C ARG A 98 -10.42 7.44 16.01
N GLY A 99 -10.97 7.02 17.15
CA GLY A 99 -10.27 6.10 18.03
C GLY A 99 -10.00 4.76 17.35
N LEU A 100 -8.92 4.08 17.76
CA LEU A 100 -8.63 2.75 17.22
C LEU A 100 -9.71 1.71 17.52
N GLU A 101 -10.49 1.91 18.58
CA GLU A 101 -11.61 1.03 18.99
C GLU A 101 -12.74 0.96 17.96
N GLU A 102 -12.84 1.95 17.07
CA GLU A 102 -13.81 1.91 15.97
C GLU A 102 -13.35 1.02 14.81
N ILE A 103 -12.03 0.78 14.72
CA ILE A 103 -11.38 0.04 13.62
C ILE A 103 -10.96 -1.35 14.08
N LEU A 104 -10.37 -1.43 15.28
CA LEU A 104 -9.86 -2.66 15.89
C LEU A 104 -10.85 -3.24 16.90
N THR A 105 -10.57 -4.40 17.47
CA THR A 105 -11.32 -4.86 18.64
C THR A 105 -10.98 -4.00 19.86
N SER A 106 -11.92 -3.73 20.75
CA SER A 106 -11.70 -2.90 21.94
C SER A 106 -10.56 -3.42 22.81
N GLU A 107 -10.45 -4.74 22.97
CA GLU A 107 -9.36 -5.40 23.71
C GLU A 107 -7.99 -5.11 23.07
N PHE A 108 -7.88 -5.22 21.75
CA PHE A 108 -6.62 -4.97 21.06
C PHE A 108 -6.28 -3.48 21.00
N ALA A 109 -7.27 -2.62 20.74
CA ALA A 109 -7.13 -1.17 20.71
C ALA A 109 -6.63 -0.60 22.05
N SER A 110 -7.10 -1.14 23.19
CA SER A 110 -6.68 -0.70 24.53
C SER A 110 -5.18 -0.87 24.82
N ARG A 111 -4.49 -1.66 24.02
CA ARG A 111 -3.04 -1.84 24.11
C ARG A 111 -2.23 -0.69 23.51
N PHE A 112 -2.90 0.23 22.82
CA PHE A 112 -2.30 1.39 22.17
C PHE A 112 -2.60 2.66 22.95
N LYS A 113 -1.61 3.57 23.04
CA LYS A 113 -1.76 4.86 23.73
C LYS A 113 -1.66 5.98 22.71
N TYR A 114 -2.65 6.86 22.69
CA TYR A 114 -2.62 8.04 21.83
C TYR A 114 -1.52 9.01 22.27
N ASP A 115 -0.84 9.58 21.29
CA ASP A 115 0.20 10.60 21.45
C ASP A 115 -0.09 11.77 20.50
N GLU A 116 -0.37 12.93 21.08
CA GLU A 116 -0.67 14.16 20.34
C GLU A 116 0.52 14.63 19.49
N GLY A 117 1.76 14.42 19.96
CA GLY A 117 2.97 14.86 19.29
C GLY A 117 3.16 14.21 17.91
N ILE A 118 2.85 12.92 17.80
CA ILE A 118 2.91 12.19 16.53
C ILE A 118 1.56 12.16 15.81
N LYS A 119 0.48 12.66 16.43
CA LYS A 119 -0.91 12.51 15.97
C LYS A 119 -1.20 11.05 15.61
N GLY A 120 -0.98 10.16 16.58
CA GLY A 120 -1.06 8.72 16.37
C GLY A 120 -1.01 7.94 17.67
N PHE A 121 -0.75 6.66 17.58
CA PHE A 121 -0.83 5.72 18.69
C PHE A 121 0.47 4.93 18.82
N HIS A 122 0.99 4.81 20.03
CA HIS A 122 2.08 3.92 20.37
C HIS A 122 1.54 2.55 20.78
N GLY A 123 2.01 1.52 20.14
CA GLY A 123 1.72 0.13 20.47
C GLY A 123 2.64 -0.45 21.54
N PRO A 124 2.32 -1.63 22.08
CA PRO A 124 3.07 -2.27 23.16
C PRO A 124 4.48 -2.72 22.78
N THR A 125 4.78 -2.84 21.50
CA THR A 125 6.08 -3.25 20.96
C THR A 125 6.97 -2.07 20.57
N GLY A 126 6.54 -0.83 20.83
CA GLY A 126 7.25 0.39 20.44
C GLY A 126 6.91 0.87 19.01
N HIS A 127 6.23 0.06 18.19
CA HIS A 127 5.75 0.50 16.89
C HIS A 127 4.56 1.44 17.02
N THR A 128 4.37 2.28 16.00
CA THR A 128 3.35 3.33 16.01
C THR A 128 2.36 3.16 14.86
N ILE A 129 1.14 3.61 15.07
CA ILE A 129 0.12 3.79 14.03
C ILE A 129 -0.17 5.29 13.99
N PHE A 130 0.18 5.96 12.89
CA PHE A 130 -0.10 7.38 12.75
C PHE A 130 -0.81 7.69 11.44
N PHE A 131 -1.58 8.76 11.47
CA PHE A 131 -2.41 9.20 10.35
C PHE A 131 -1.80 10.45 9.74
N ARG A 132 -1.70 10.48 8.41
CA ARG A 132 -1.15 11.63 7.67
C ARG A 132 -2.08 12.00 6.53
N GLU A 133 -2.55 13.23 6.58
CA GLU A 133 -3.26 13.81 5.46
C GLU A 133 -2.29 14.02 4.28
N VAL A 134 -2.71 13.59 3.11
CA VAL A 134 -1.95 13.76 1.87
C VAL A 134 -2.74 14.56 0.86
N THR A 135 -2.03 15.24 -0.04
CA THR A 135 -2.67 15.86 -1.20
C THR A 135 -3.43 14.79 -1.98
N PHE A 136 -4.75 14.93 -2.02
CA PHE A 136 -5.61 13.97 -2.68
C PHE A 136 -5.65 14.24 -4.19
N LEU A 137 -5.14 13.29 -4.95
CA LEU A 137 -5.36 13.21 -6.39
C LEU A 137 -6.35 12.09 -6.65
N ASP A 138 -7.52 12.41 -7.18
CA ASP A 138 -8.56 11.41 -7.51
C ASP A 138 -8.17 10.61 -8.76
N ILE A 139 -7.04 9.92 -8.66
CA ILE A 139 -6.48 9.08 -9.72
C ILE A 139 -6.47 7.63 -9.24
N ALA A 140 -7.37 6.82 -9.78
CA ALA A 140 -7.44 5.40 -9.50
C ALA A 140 -6.98 4.56 -10.70
N SER A 141 -6.31 3.44 -10.45
CA SER A 141 -5.86 2.53 -11.51
C SER A 141 -7.03 1.98 -12.36
N SER A 142 -8.20 1.79 -11.77
CA SER A 142 -9.42 1.41 -12.48
C SER A 142 -9.86 2.48 -13.48
N TYR A 143 -9.76 3.75 -13.10
CA TYR A 143 -10.05 4.90 -13.96
C TYR A 143 -9.08 4.96 -15.15
N ILE A 144 -7.76 4.81 -14.88
CA ILE A 144 -6.74 4.79 -15.94
C ILE A 144 -7.00 3.66 -16.93
N ARG A 145 -7.26 2.43 -16.45
CA ARG A 145 -7.55 1.28 -17.31
C ARG A 145 -8.80 1.49 -18.15
N ARG A 146 -9.85 2.08 -17.58
CA ARG A 146 -11.08 2.41 -18.32
C ARG A 146 -10.79 3.42 -19.45
N ARG A 147 -10.08 4.52 -19.16
CA ARG A 147 -9.70 5.51 -20.17
C ARG A 147 -8.87 4.91 -21.30
N ALA A 148 -7.90 4.07 -20.96
CA ALA A 148 -7.07 3.39 -21.95
C ALA A 148 -7.91 2.46 -22.86
N ARG A 149 -8.91 1.75 -22.28
CA ARG A 149 -9.85 0.91 -23.02
C ARG A 149 -10.72 1.72 -23.98
N GLU A 150 -11.17 2.89 -23.55
CA GLU A 150 -11.99 3.81 -24.34
C GLU A 150 -11.18 4.63 -25.36
N GLY A 151 -9.88 4.41 -25.48
CA GLY A 151 -8.99 5.18 -26.35
C GLY A 151 -8.79 6.64 -25.92
N ARG A 152 -9.18 7.00 -24.70
CA ARG A 152 -9.03 8.35 -24.13
C ARG A 152 -7.61 8.56 -23.62
N ALA A 153 -7.15 9.80 -23.69
CA ALA A 153 -5.83 10.20 -23.23
C ALA A 153 -5.67 9.92 -21.72
N ILE A 154 -4.49 9.39 -21.34
CA ILE A 154 -4.06 9.17 -19.95
C ILE A 154 -2.82 10.01 -19.60
N ASN A 155 -2.58 11.06 -20.38
CA ASN A 155 -1.52 12.04 -20.12
C ASN A 155 -1.70 12.64 -18.73
N TYR A 156 -0.60 12.86 -18.05
CA TYR A 156 -0.56 13.44 -16.68
C TYR A 156 -1.25 12.61 -15.58
N LEU A 157 -1.81 11.45 -15.92
CA LEU A 157 -2.38 10.51 -14.95
C LEU A 157 -1.39 9.39 -14.56
N VAL A 158 -0.38 9.21 -15.38
CA VAL A 158 0.75 8.30 -15.16
C VAL A 158 2.02 8.94 -15.71
N PRO A 159 3.22 8.52 -15.27
CA PRO A 159 4.48 8.92 -15.90
C PRO A 159 4.48 8.62 -17.41
N ASP A 160 5.14 9.48 -18.19
CA ASP A 160 5.16 9.34 -19.66
C ASP A 160 5.71 8.00 -20.13
N ALA A 161 6.74 7.48 -19.48
CA ALA A 161 7.30 6.16 -19.78
C ALA A 161 6.25 5.05 -19.63
N VAL A 162 5.44 5.11 -18.57
CA VAL A 162 4.33 4.16 -18.34
C VAL A 162 3.25 4.32 -19.40
N ARG A 163 2.88 5.56 -19.75
CA ARG A 163 1.91 5.85 -20.80
C ARG A 163 2.33 5.26 -22.14
N HIS A 164 3.60 5.47 -22.53
CA HIS A 164 4.16 4.91 -23.76
C HIS A 164 4.16 3.39 -23.73
N TYR A 165 4.51 2.79 -22.59
CA TYR A 165 4.49 1.34 -22.42
C TYR A 165 3.10 0.74 -22.60
N ILE A 166 2.09 1.34 -21.99
CA ILE A 166 0.68 0.94 -22.12
C ILE A 166 0.25 0.99 -23.61
N GLY A 167 0.58 2.07 -24.31
CA GLY A 167 0.26 2.25 -25.72
C GLY A 167 0.96 1.24 -26.62
N LYS A 168 2.28 1.07 -26.47
CA LYS A 168 3.11 0.14 -27.24
C LYS A 168 2.64 -1.31 -27.13
N ASN A 169 2.30 -1.73 -25.91
CA ASN A 169 1.87 -3.10 -25.63
C ASN A 169 0.35 -3.28 -25.76
N ARG A 170 -0.38 -2.26 -26.19
CA ARG A 170 -1.85 -2.27 -26.35
C ARG A 170 -2.59 -2.76 -25.09
N LEU A 171 -2.04 -2.45 -23.90
CA LEU A 171 -2.63 -2.90 -22.64
C LEU A 171 -4.00 -2.25 -22.43
N TYR A 172 -4.91 -3.02 -21.84
CA TYR A 172 -6.29 -2.60 -21.53
C TYR A 172 -7.19 -2.32 -22.74
N ARG A 173 -6.71 -2.52 -23.95
CA ARG A 173 -7.55 -2.47 -25.18
C ARG A 173 -8.17 -3.84 -25.38
N SER A 174 -9.49 -3.88 -25.60
CA SER A 174 -10.24 -5.07 -26.04
C SER A 174 -9.97 -5.35 -27.49
#